data_c56a73b23828bfbb9df44946a10e3392
#
_entry.id   c56a73b23828bfbb9df44946a10e3392
#
_cell.length_a   1.000
_cell.length_b   1.000
_cell.length_c   1.000
_cell.angle_alpha   90.00
_cell.angle_beta   90.00
_cell.angle_gamma   90.00
#
_symmetry.space_group_name_H-M   'P 1'
#
loop_
_entity.id
_entity.type
_entity.pdbx_description
1 polymer ?
#
loop_
_entity_poly.entity_id
_entity_poly.type
_entity_poly.pdbx_seq_one_letter_code
_entity_poly.pdbx_strand_id
1 'polypeptide(L)' 'MANIVTCKTKDGETVQYVDEVIGSGSMKDVYFSPDKSYVVAFYHKPQN' A
#
# COMPACT_ATOMS: atom_id res chain seq x y z
N MET A 1 -8.78 9.27 12.08
CA MET A 1 -7.97 8.08 12.32
C MET A 1 -7.93 7.21 11.11
N ALA A 2 -6.75 6.71 10.80
CA ALA A 2 -6.61 5.85 9.63
C ALA A 2 -7.11 4.45 9.93
N ASN A 3 -7.68 3.81 8.93
CA ASN A 3 -8.15 2.44 9.02
C ASN A 3 -7.09 1.49 8.50
N ILE A 4 -7.14 0.26 8.98
CA ILE A 4 -6.24 -0.77 8.49
C ILE A 4 -6.97 -1.56 7.40
N VAL A 5 -6.31 -1.69 6.26
CA VAL A 5 -6.87 -2.38 5.10
C VAL A 5 -6.11 -3.68 4.91
N THR A 6 -6.83 -4.74 4.62
CA THR A 6 -6.23 -6.04 4.34
C THR A 6 -6.39 -6.34 2.86
N CYS A 7 -5.28 -6.74 2.23
CA CYS A 7 -5.34 -7.14 0.83
C CYS A 7 -4.43 -8.34 0.61
N LYS A 8 -4.57 -8.96 -0.56
CA LYS A 8 -3.76 -10.11 -0.91
C LYS A 8 -2.89 -9.81 -2.11
N THR A 9 -1.69 -10.34 -2.10
CA THR A 9 -0.78 -10.23 -3.21
C THR A 9 -1.08 -11.30 -4.25
N LYS A 10 -0.39 -11.21 -5.37
CA LYS A 10 -0.53 -12.23 -6.43
C LYS A 10 -0.13 -13.61 -5.93
N ASP A 11 0.79 -13.66 -4.99
CA ASP A 11 1.29 -14.93 -4.46
C ASP A 11 0.34 -15.52 -3.42
N GLY A 12 -0.74 -14.83 -3.11
CA GLY A 12 -1.68 -15.31 -2.12
C GLY A 12 -1.36 -14.91 -0.71
N GLU A 13 -0.35 -14.08 -0.53
CA GLU A 13 -0.01 -13.59 0.81
C GLU A 13 -0.95 -12.49 1.23
N THR A 14 -1.27 -12.48 2.51
CA THR A 14 -2.10 -11.42 3.07
C THR A 14 -1.20 -10.32 3.62
N VAL A 15 -1.47 -9.10 3.20
CA VAL A 15 -0.75 -7.94 3.71
C VAL A 15 -1.74 -6.92 4.23
N GLN A 16 -1.31 -6.17 5.22
CA GLN A 16 -2.12 -5.12 5.81
C GLN A 16 -1.37 -3.79 5.72
N TYR A 17 -2.13 -2.73 5.59
CA TYR A 17 -1.53 -1.40 5.56
C TYR A 17 -2.51 -0.39 6.13
N VAL A 18 -1.96 0.73 6.57
CA VAL A 18 -2.77 1.82 7.09
C VAL A 18 -3.30 2.63 5.90
N ASP A 19 -4.59 2.90 5.89
CA ASP A 19 -5.25 3.59 4.79
C ASP A 19 -4.96 5.09 4.85
N GLU A 20 -3.66 5.41 4.76
CA GLU A 20 -3.20 6.79 4.80
C GLU A 20 -1.92 6.84 3.99
N VAL A 21 -1.98 7.48 2.83
CA VAL A 21 -0.83 7.54 1.96
C VAL A 21 0.25 8.41 2.61
N ILE A 22 1.47 7.87 2.66
CA ILE A 22 2.61 8.59 3.25
C ILE A 22 3.53 9.16 2.19
N GLY A 23 3.38 8.71 0.95
CA GLY A 23 4.12 9.25 -0.16
C GLY A 23 3.41 8.88 -1.43
N SER A 24 3.21 9.84 -2.30
CA SER A 24 2.57 9.56 -3.56
C SER A 24 3.33 10.29 -4.66
N GLY A 25 3.36 9.65 -5.80
CA GLY A 25 3.94 10.24 -6.99
C GLY A 25 3.07 9.93 -8.17
N SER A 26 3.56 10.23 -9.36
CA SER A 26 2.78 9.96 -10.56
C SER A 26 2.72 8.46 -10.84
N MET A 27 3.56 7.65 -10.21
CA MET A 27 3.69 6.25 -10.53
C MET A 27 3.22 5.32 -9.42
N LYS A 28 3.21 5.78 -8.18
CA LYS A 28 2.89 4.88 -7.09
C LYS A 28 2.43 5.64 -5.86
N ASP A 29 1.70 4.93 -5.01
CA ASP A 29 1.33 5.40 -3.68
C ASP A 29 1.96 4.47 -2.65
N VAL A 30 2.44 5.03 -1.55
CA VAL A 30 3.13 4.26 -0.52
C VAL A 30 2.38 4.40 0.80
N TYR A 31 2.24 3.28 1.49
CA TYR A 31 1.53 3.22 2.78
C TYR A 31 2.40 2.47 3.79
N PHE A 32 2.25 2.81 5.07
CA PHE A 32 2.90 2.06 6.13
C PHE A 32 2.09 0.82 6.49
N SER A 33 2.80 -0.22 6.94
CA SER A 33 2.14 -1.33 7.59
C SER A 33 1.56 -0.86 8.93
N PRO A 34 0.64 -1.64 9.55
CA PRO A 34 0.02 -1.20 10.80
C PRO A 34 1.02 -0.93 11.92
N ASP A 35 2.10 -1.68 11.98
CA ASP A 35 3.13 -1.51 13.01
C ASP A 35 4.36 -0.80 12.47
N LYS A 36 4.30 -0.32 11.23
CA LYS A 36 5.38 0.41 10.57
C LYS A 36 6.64 -0.43 10.38
N SER A 37 6.48 -1.74 10.37
CA SER A 37 7.63 -2.62 10.17
C SER A 37 8.00 -2.73 8.69
N TYR A 38 7.08 -2.40 7.80
CA TYR A 38 7.35 -2.39 6.36
C TYR A 38 6.45 -1.36 5.70
N VAL A 39 6.67 -1.15 4.42
CA VAL A 39 5.82 -0.27 3.63
C VAL A 39 5.23 -1.06 2.47
N VAL A 40 4.06 -0.62 2.03
CA VAL A 40 3.37 -1.22 0.90
C VAL A 40 3.24 -0.16 -0.18
N ALA A 41 3.70 -0.49 -1.37
CA ALA A 41 3.63 0.43 -2.50
C ALA A 41 2.71 -0.14 -3.56
N PHE A 42 1.77 0.68 -4.01
CA PHE A 42 0.87 0.34 -5.10
C PHE A 42 1.27 1.13 -6.33
N TYR A 43 1.71 0.43 -7.34
CA TYR A 43 2.18 1.07 -8.57
C TYR A 43 1.02 1.27 -9.53
N HIS A 44 0.97 2.43 -10.13
CA HIS A 44 -0.02 2.75 -11.15
C HIS A 44 0.60 2.54 -12.52
N LYS A 45 -0.01 1.71 -13.31
CA LYS A 45 0.49 1.49 -14.65
C LYS A 45 0.11 2.67 -15.52
N PRO A 46 1.07 3.22 -16.26
CA PRO A 46 0.72 4.29 -17.20
C PRO A 46 -0.20 3.75 -18.27
N GLN A 47 -1.11 4.59 -18.67
CA GLN A 47 -2.00 4.30 -19.79
C GLN A 47 -1.34 4.74 -21.07
N ASN A 48 -1.30 3.90 -22.04
CA ASN A 48 -0.75 4.27 -23.34
C ASN A 48 -1.80 4.21 -24.40
#